data_2ac157d3046f6318322cf3b10a96a985
#
_entry.id   2ac157d3046f6318322cf3b10a96a985
#
_cell.length_a   1.000
_cell.length_b   1.000
_cell.length_c   1.000
_cell.angle_alpha   90.00
_cell.angle_beta   90.00
_cell.angle_gamma   90.00
#
_symmetry.space_group_name_H-M   'P 1'
#
loop_
_entity.id
_entity.type
_entity.pdbx_description
1 polymer ?
#
loop_
_entity_poly.entity_id
_entity_poly.type
_entity_poly.pdbx_seq_one_letter_code
_entity_poly.pdbx_strand_id
1 'polypeptide(L)'
;MTTTHTLRKPVESRHALQQRKKTLALGILLAFGIAGALAMLLIGCGGGGNNAPVTPPPAIVQPLQTTDVQNIVKVAVNSVNVDMAVAVVDRAGFVLGVFRTQNAPVTTIGNFGQVQDANDVAVALARTGAFFSNNQASLSSRTVRFISGIHFPPGVMNQPPADLYGIENTNRGCTLINDPIFQSKIPPSLALGGGFGLGVITGKADVMDSNATAVNPGGVPIFYKNVVVGGIGVVTASSNPNVAEYAAFAGSTAARSGPADKFGPTPAAPGVVFIGGIALPFVDQTSRPAGFSAGPVAGTGSYVVAPSNSQGQPPEGDLIAPVAGPLGGLGAADVTQILNNAEATANMTRAAIRLPLGSGTRMVIAVADLDGTIIGLRRMQDSTVFSIDVAATKARNMAYFNSAVRTAADLNGVPMGTAVTNRTISFGAQPFYPPGIDGSSTGPFYNLFIMDLVNPCTQGFQGGAQNANKSGIVFFPGSAGLFRNGTLVGGLGVSGDGVDQDDYVTNGGTKGFEAPASIRSDQITDQGVRLPYFKFPRNPTN
;
A
#
# COMPACT_ATOMS: atom_id res chain seq x y z
N MET A 1 71.29 -6.20 48.02
CA MET A 1 71.72 -5.29 46.92
C MET A 1 71.61 -6.08 45.62
N THR A 2 70.53 -5.87 44.88
CA THR A 2 70.35 -6.51 43.59
C THR A 2 69.67 -5.45 42.66
N THR A 3 70.46 -4.96 41.74
CA THR A 3 70.11 -3.93 40.78
C THR A 3 69.46 -4.57 39.57
N THR A 4 68.19 -4.21 39.30
CA THR A 4 67.44 -4.60 38.10
C THR A 4 67.61 -3.54 37.02
N HIS A 5 68.23 -3.91 35.90
CA HIS A 5 68.26 -3.11 34.65
C HIS A 5 66.98 -3.24 33.88
N THR A 6 66.25 -2.18 33.72
CA THR A 6 65.06 -2.07 32.78
C THR A 6 65.56 -1.54 31.43
N LEU A 7 65.46 -2.34 30.39
CA LEU A 7 65.66 -1.95 28.99
C LEU A 7 64.47 -1.07 28.49
N ARG A 8 64.75 0.19 28.17
CA ARG A 8 63.79 1.10 27.47
C ARG A 8 63.81 0.78 25.98
N LYS A 9 62.58 0.52 25.39
CA LYS A 9 62.38 0.50 23.96
C LYS A 9 62.42 1.95 23.41
N PRO A 10 62.97 2.18 22.20
CA PRO A 10 62.99 3.51 21.61
C PRO A 10 61.57 3.94 21.19
N VAL A 11 61.21 5.17 21.52
CA VAL A 11 59.96 5.83 21.13
C VAL A 11 60.17 6.37 19.72
N GLU A 12 59.47 5.80 18.73
CA GLU A 12 59.40 6.38 17.40
C GLU A 12 58.75 7.78 17.46
N SER A 13 59.40 8.74 16.83
CA SER A 13 58.94 10.13 16.88
C SER A 13 57.62 10.33 16.12
N ARG A 14 56.69 11.07 16.69
CA ARG A 14 55.38 11.37 16.08
C ARG A 14 55.48 11.98 14.67
N HIS A 15 56.63 12.52 14.29
CA HIS A 15 56.89 13.10 12.96
C HIS A 15 57.00 12.04 11.83
N ALA A 16 57.60 10.87 12.12
CA ALA A 16 57.72 9.81 11.12
C ALA A 16 56.37 9.16 10.76
N LEU A 17 55.47 9.02 11.76
CA LEU A 17 54.13 8.48 11.56
C LEU A 17 53.23 9.43 10.75
N GLN A 18 53.41 10.74 10.91
CA GLN A 18 52.65 11.78 10.21
C GLN A 18 53.08 11.91 8.72
N GLN A 19 54.35 11.72 8.40
CA GLN A 19 54.82 11.71 7.02
C GLN A 19 54.36 10.46 6.25
N ARG A 20 54.36 9.27 6.86
CA ARG A 20 53.83 8.06 6.24
C ARG A 20 52.35 8.13 5.94
N LYS A 21 51.54 8.76 6.82
CA LYS A 21 50.11 8.97 6.58
C LYS A 21 49.85 9.95 5.46
N LYS A 22 50.67 11.00 5.30
CA LYS A 22 50.51 11.99 4.19
C LYS A 22 50.88 11.38 2.84
N THR A 23 51.92 10.51 2.78
CA THR A 23 52.32 9.85 1.53
C THR A 23 51.30 8.81 1.07
N LEU A 24 50.67 8.09 2.03
CA LEU A 24 49.62 7.11 1.73
C LEU A 24 48.32 7.81 1.26
N ALA A 25 47.96 8.92 1.88
CA ALA A 25 46.78 9.71 1.49
C ALA A 25 46.95 10.36 0.10
N LEU A 26 48.17 10.80 -0.24
CA LEU A 26 48.46 11.39 -1.55
C LEU A 26 48.44 10.33 -2.69
N GLY A 27 48.91 9.10 -2.41
CA GLY A 27 48.86 7.97 -3.35
C GLY A 27 47.43 7.51 -3.66
N ILE A 28 46.55 7.50 -2.65
CA ILE A 28 45.14 7.13 -2.82
C ILE A 28 44.38 8.21 -3.59
N LEU A 29 44.65 9.51 -3.34
CA LEU A 29 44.03 10.61 -4.08
C LEU A 29 44.46 10.65 -5.55
N LEU A 30 45.71 10.31 -5.88
CA LEU A 30 46.14 10.20 -7.29
C LEU A 30 45.51 9.00 -8.02
N ALA A 31 45.33 7.87 -7.36
CA ALA A 31 44.68 6.70 -7.96
C ALA A 31 43.19 6.94 -8.26
N PHE A 32 42.47 7.64 -7.40
CA PHE A 32 41.07 8.03 -7.66
C PHE A 32 40.94 9.16 -8.68
N GLY A 33 41.89 10.08 -8.77
CA GLY A 33 41.91 11.15 -9.76
C GLY A 33 42.10 10.63 -11.19
N ILE A 34 42.92 9.61 -11.40
CA ILE A 34 43.16 9.03 -12.73
C ILE A 34 41.98 8.16 -13.19
N ALA A 35 41.33 7.44 -12.28
CA ALA A 35 40.10 6.67 -12.59
C ALA A 35 38.92 7.59 -12.92
N GLY A 36 38.79 8.74 -12.24
CA GLY A 36 37.76 9.74 -12.53
C GLY A 36 37.97 10.46 -13.87
N ALA A 37 39.22 10.76 -14.25
CA ALA A 37 39.54 11.42 -15.52
C ALA A 37 39.36 10.50 -16.76
N LEU A 38 39.55 9.18 -16.61
CA LEU A 38 39.30 8.21 -17.67
C LEU A 38 37.81 7.96 -17.90
N ALA A 39 36.97 8.09 -16.85
CA ALA A 39 35.51 7.98 -16.95
C ALA A 39 34.86 9.22 -17.59
N MET A 40 35.49 10.41 -17.51
CA MET A 40 34.97 11.64 -18.12
C MET A 40 35.33 11.81 -19.62
N LEU A 41 36.27 11.04 -20.14
CA LEU A 41 36.67 11.11 -21.55
C LEU A 41 35.81 10.26 -22.51
N LEU A 42 34.83 9.53 -22.00
CA LEU A 42 33.85 8.75 -22.76
C LEU A 42 32.47 9.38 -22.89
N ILE A 43 32.25 10.59 -22.29
CA ILE A 43 31.03 11.35 -22.49
C ILE A 43 31.29 12.46 -23.49
N GLY A 44 31.32 12.05 -24.78
CA GLY A 44 31.41 12.97 -25.92
C GLY A 44 30.08 13.70 -26.12
N CYS A 45 30.19 14.98 -26.47
CA CYS A 45 29.14 15.89 -26.89
C CYS A 45 28.00 15.25 -27.69
N GLY A 46 26.79 15.38 -27.23
CA GLY A 46 25.56 15.11 -27.96
C GLY A 46 24.43 16.01 -27.43
N GLY A 47 23.88 16.79 -28.32
CA GLY A 47 22.97 17.90 -28.14
C GLY A 47 21.77 17.69 -27.23
N GLY A 48 21.18 18.80 -26.82
CA GLY A 48 19.97 18.85 -25.98
C GLY A 48 18.82 18.05 -26.57
N GLY A 49 18.56 16.91 -25.95
CA GLY A 49 17.38 16.11 -26.16
C GLY A 49 16.62 16.07 -24.84
N ASN A 50 15.33 16.32 -24.89
CA ASN A 50 14.40 16.12 -23.80
C ASN A 50 14.58 14.70 -23.25
N ASN A 51 15.23 14.56 -22.09
CA ASN A 51 15.27 13.29 -21.37
C ASN A 51 13.87 13.04 -20.78
N ALA A 52 12.98 12.47 -21.60
CA ALA A 52 11.81 11.81 -21.06
C ALA A 52 12.31 10.71 -20.08
N PRO A 53 11.69 10.56 -18.90
CA PRO A 53 12.08 9.51 -17.98
C PRO A 53 12.00 8.16 -18.71
N VAL A 54 13.14 7.46 -18.80
CA VAL A 54 13.20 6.14 -19.43
C VAL A 54 12.35 5.20 -18.59
N THR A 55 11.20 4.82 -19.12
CA THR A 55 10.38 3.77 -18.51
C THR A 55 11.19 2.47 -18.61
N PRO A 56 11.51 1.81 -17.47
CA PRO A 56 12.20 0.53 -17.52
C PRO A 56 11.41 -0.44 -18.42
N PRO A 57 12.07 -1.31 -19.18
CA PRO A 57 11.36 -2.32 -19.95
C PRO A 57 10.50 -3.18 -19.01
N PRO A 58 9.36 -3.68 -19.49
CA PRO A 58 8.48 -4.53 -18.69
C PRO A 58 9.29 -5.70 -18.12
N ALA A 59 9.15 -5.93 -16.81
CA ALA A 59 9.81 -7.05 -16.16
C ALA A 59 9.27 -8.36 -16.73
N ILE A 60 10.15 -9.32 -17.05
CA ILE A 60 9.73 -10.64 -17.50
C ILE A 60 9.14 -11.38 -16.31
N VAL A 61 7.82 -11.51 -16.29
CA VAL A 61 7.09 -12.22 -15.25
C VAL A 61 7.22 -13.72 -15.48
N GLN A 62 7.64 -14.44 -14.45
CA GLN A 62 7.61 -15.90 -14.40
C GLN A 62 6.58 -16.33 -13.35
N PRO A 63 5.33 -16.61 -13.76
CA PRO A 63 4.22 -16.84 -12.83
C PRO A 63 4.43 -18.11 -12.01
N LEU A 64 3.79 -18.16 -10.84
CA LEU A 64 3.80 -19.32 -9.96
C LEU A 64 3.16 -20.52 -10.64
N GLN A 65 3.80 -21.68 -10.53
CA GLN A 65 3.31 -22.97 -11.00
C GLN A 65 2.78 -23.78 -9.82
N THR A 66 1.98 -24.80 -10.10
CA THR A 66 1.45 -25.74 -9.09
C THR A 66 2.55 -26.28 -8.17
N THR A 67 3.70 -26.66 -8.74
CA THR A 67 4.86 -27.14 -7.98
C THR A 67 5.49 -26.08 -7.07
N ASP A 68 5.45 -24.80 -7.51
CA ASP A 68 5.90 -23.69 -6.70
C ASP A 68 5.00 -23.50 -5.47
N VAL A 69 3.68 -23.55 -5.68
CA VAL A 69 2.68 -23.45 -4.60
C VAL A 69 2.87 -24.56 -3.58
N GLN A 70 3.02 -25.81 -4.04
CA GLN A 70 3.28 -26.96 -3.17
C GLN A 70 4.55 -26.79 -2.35
N ASN A 71 5.62 -26.30 -2.96
CA ASN A 71 6.89 -26.11 -2.29
C ASN A 71 6.85 -24.96 -1.29
N ILE A 72 6.23 -23.82 -1.62
CA ILE A 72 6.02 -22.69 -0.72
C ILE A 72 5.26 -23.14 0.53
N VAL A 73 4.14 -23.83 0.35
CA VAL A 73 3.34 -24.37 1.45
C VAL A 73 4.14 -25.37 2.29
N LYS A 74 4.86 -26.30 1.65
CA LYS A 74 5.71 -27.28 2.33
C LYS A 74 6.78 -26.61 3.20
N VAL A 75 7.45 -25.57 2.69
CA VAL A 75 8.48 -24.85 3.43
C VAL A 75 7.87 -24.09 4.61
N ALA A 76 6.73 -23.43 4.43
CA ALA A 76 6.02 -22.75 5.51
C ALA A 76 5.62 -23.71 6.65
N VAL A 77 4.97 -24.82 6.32
CA VAL A 77 4.49 -25.83 7.29
C VAL A 77 5.68 -26.50 8.03
N ASN A 78 6.80 -26.74 7.35
CA ASN A 78 7.98 -27.34 7.96
C ASN A 78 8.87 -26.35 8.72
N SER A 79 8.59 -25.05 8.65
CA SER A 79 9.44 -24.04 9.28
C SER A 79 9.33 -24.04 10.81
N VAL A 80 8.15 -24.37 11.33
CA VAL A 80 7.87 -24.37 12.78
C VAL A 80 6.80 -25.42 13.11
N ASN A 81 7.00 -26.12 14.23
CA ASN A 81 6.08 -27.17 14.72
C ASN A 81 4.86 -26.55 15.42
N VAL A 82 3.99 -25.90 14.67
CA VAL A 82 2.74 -25.28 15.12
C VAL A 82 1.68 -25.49 14.05
N ASP A 83 0.47 -25.85 14.46
CA ASP A 83 -0.66 -26.01 13.55
C ASP A 83 -1.02 -24.70 12.87
N MET A 84 -1.30 -24.77 11.57
CA MET A 84 -1.53 -23.58 10.75
C MET A 84 -2.42 -23.81 9.52
N ALA A 85 -3.06 -22.73 9.09
CA ALA A 85 -3.63 -22.57 7.75
C ALA A 85 -2.67 -21.71 6.90
N VAL A 86 -2.39 -22.14 5.67
CA VAL A 86 -1.49 -21.45 4.74
C VAL A 86 -2.21 -21.25 3.42
N ALA A 87 -2.26 -20.01 2.94
CA ALA A 87 -2.79 -19.65 1.64
C ALA A 87 -1.69 -19.07 0.74
N VAL A 88 -1.75 -19.38 -0.55
CA VAL A 88 -0.91 -18.78 -1.59
C VAL A 88 -1.82 -18.18 -2.65
N VAL A 89 -1.56 -16.94 -3.03
CA VAL A 89 -2.26 -16.24 -4.12
C VAL A 89 -1.24 -15.79 -5.18
N ASP A 90 -1.71 -15.61 -6.42
CA ASP A 90 -0.89 -14.93 -7.44
C ASP A 90 -0.92 -13.40 -7.28
N ARG A 91 -0.21 -12.70 -8.16
CA ARG A 91 -0.13 -11.24 -8.13
C ARG A 91 -1.49 -10.55 -8.33
N ALA A 92 -2.39 -11.19 -9.06
CA ALA A 92 -3.75 -10.71 -9.30
C ALA A 92 -4.72 -11.05 -8.16
N GLY A 93 -4.29 -11.89 -7.20
CA GLY A 93 -5.09 -12.28 -6.02
C GLY A 93 -5.91 -13.55 -6.19
N PHE A 94 -5.75 -14.29 -7.31
CA PHE A 94 -6.36 -15.61 -7.42
C PHE A 94 -5.77 -16.57 -6.40
N VAL A 95 -6.65 -17.32 -5.73
CA VAL A 95 -6.24 -18.32 -4.74
C VAL A 95 -5.65 -19.52 -5.46
N LEU A 96 -4.34 -19.74 -5.30
CA LEU A 96 -3.61 -20.83 -5.94
C LEU A 96 -3.57 -22.09 -5.08
N GLY A 97 -3.77 -21.98 -3.79
CA GLY A 97 -3.85 -23.09 -2.88
C GLY A 97 -4.12 -22.65 -1.46
N VAL A 98 -4.87 -23.45 -0.70
CA VAL A 98 -5.07 -23.29 0.75
C VAL A 98 -4.85 -24.65 1.39
N PHE A 99 -3.91 -24.70 2.31
CA PHE A 99 -3.53 -25.92 3.05
C PHE A 99 -3.80 -25.74 4.55
N ARG A 100 -4.24 -26.81 5.20
CA ARG A 100 -4.42 -26.85 6.65
C ARG A 100 -3.69 -28.04 7.23
N THR A 101 -2.96 -27.83 8.33
CA THR A 101 -2.58 -28.94 9.20
C THR A 101 -3.80 -29.50 9.92
N GLN A 102 -3.67 -30.69 10.48
CA GLN A 102 -4.83 -31.41 11.05
C GLN A 102 -5.58 -30.62 12.12
N ASN A 103 -4.86 -29.92 13.01
CA ASN A 103 -5.45 -29.15 14.10
C ASN A 103 -5.31 -27.63 13.88
N ALA A 104 -5.20 -27.19 12.62
CA ALA A 104 -5.18 -25.76 12.32
C ALA A 104 -6.43 -25.06 12.88
N PRO A 105 -6.31 -23.80 13.36
CA PRO A 105 -7.45 -23.09 13.92
C PRO A 105 -8.55 -22.95 12.86
N VAL A 106 -9.79 -23.19 13.26
CA VAL A 106 -10.96 -23.02 12.39
C VAL A 106 -11.25 -21.54 12.20
N THR A 107 -11.09 -20.76 13.26
CA THR A 107 -11.32 -19.32 13.28
C THR A 107 -10.14 -18.58 13.86
N THR A 108 -10.03 -17.31 13.52
CA THR A 108 -9.04 -16.37 14.08
C THR A 108 -9.63 -14.98 14.17
N ILE A 109 -8.93 -14.07 14.82
CA ILE A 109 -9.33 -12.67 14.88
C ILE A 109 -8.88 -11.97 13.60
N GLY A 110 -9.83 -11.41 12.88
CA GLY A 110 -9.62 -10.54 11.73
C GLY A 110 -9.59 -9.05 12.11
N ASN A 111 -9.90 -8.18 11.14
CA ASN A 111 -9.98 -6.75 11.39
C ASN A 111 -11.07 -6.43 12.42
N PHE A 112 -10.80 -5.42 13.28
CA PHE A 112 -11.70 -4.86 14.28
C PHE A 112 -12.16 -5.88 15.35
N GLY A 113 -11.33 -6.88 15.65
CA GLY A 113 -11.63 -7.88 16.66
C GLY A 113 -12.69 -8.91 16.24
N GLN A 114 -13.11 -8.93 14.97
CA GLN A 114 -14.11 -9.86 14.49
C GLN A 114 -13.54 -11.27 14.34
N VAL A 115 -14.30 -12.26 14.83
CA VAL A 115 -13.97 -13.68 14.61
C VAL A 115 -14.31 -14.03 13.16
N GLN A 116 -13.35 -14.55 12.42
CA GLN A 116 -13.46 -14.90 11.00
C GLN A 116 -12.91 -16.31 10.73
N ASP A 117 -13.29 -16.91 9.62
CA ASP A 117 -12.69 -18.18 9.17
C ASP A 117 -11.19 -18.02 8.95
N ALA A 118 -10.40 -18.95 9.48
CA ALA A 118 -8.94 -18.85 9.42
C ALA A 118 -8.37 -18.98 8.01
N ASN A 119 -9.07 -19.69 7.10
CA ASN A 119 -8.63 -19.79 5.70
C ASN A 119 -8.87 -18.45 4.98
N ASP A 120 -10.01 -17.80 5.25
CA ASP A 120 -10.35 -16.51 4.67
C ASP A 120 -9.34 -15.43 5.13
N VAL A 121 -8.96 -15.45 6.41
CA VAL A 121 -7.91 -14.56 6.92
C VAL A 121 -6.55 -14.88 6.29
N ALA A 122 -6.19 -16.16 6.14
CA ALA A 122 -4.94 -16.52 5.45
C ALA A 122 -4.92 -16.03 3.99
N VAL A 123 -6.03 -16.18 3.26
CA VAL A 123 -6.17 -15.65 1.88
C VAL A 123 -6.06 -14.12 1.86
N ALA A 124 -6.73 -13.43 2.78
CA ALA A 124 -6.68 -11.97 2.86
C ALA A 124 -5.27 -11.46 3.21
N LEU A 125 -4.55 -12.14 4.11
CA LEU A 125 -3.14 -11.86 4.42
C LEU A 125 -2.24 -12.07 3.20
N ALA A 126 -2.42 -13.17 2.45
CA ALA A 126 -1.68 -13.43 1.22
C ALA A 126 -1.91 -12.31 0.19
N ARG A 127 -3.16 -11.88 0.00
CA ARG A 127 -3.53 -10.75 -0.86
C ARG A 127 -2.91 -9.44 -0.38
N THR A 128 -2.89 -9.17 0.92
CA THR A 128 -2.24 -7.98 1.47
C THR A 128 -0.76 -7.93 1.04
N GLY A 129 -0.02 -9.02 1.21
CA GLY A 129 1.38 -9.10 0.75
C GLY A 129 1.50 -8.88 -0.77
N ALA A 130 0.65 -9.55 -1.57
CA ALA A 130 0.67 -9.41 -3.02
C ALA A 130 0.27 -8.03 -3.52
N PHE A 131 -0.72 -7.37 -2.91
CA PHE A 131 -1.37 -6.17 -3.45
C PHE A 131 -0.66 -4.88 -3.08
N PHE A 132 -0.08 -4.80 -1.90
CA PHE A 132 0.61 -3.59 -1.43
C PHE A 132 2.05 -3.49 -1.92
N SER A 133 2.72 -4.61 -2.19
CA SER A 133 4.06 -4.61 -2.75
C SER A 133 4.08 -4.14 -4.20
N ASN A 134 5.21 -3.63 -4.63
CA ASN A 134 5.54 -3.34 -6.02
C ASN A 134 6.94 -3.90 -6.32
N ASN A 135 7.36 -3.90 -7.59
CA ASN A 135 8.64 -4.49 -7.99
C ASN A 135 9.86 -3.77 -7.40
N GLN A 136 9.67 -2.59 -6.80
CA GLN A 136 10.73 -1.77 -6.20
C GLN A 136 10.67 -1.72 -4.67
N ALA A 137 9.58 -2.20 -4.05
CA ALA A 137 9.44 -2.20 -2.60
C ALA A 137 8.63 -3.40 -2.10
N SER A 138 9.13 -4.03 -1.04
CA SER A 138 8.47 -5.14 -0.36
C SER A 138 7.64 -4.61 0.81
N LEU A 139 6.33 -4.81 0.76
CA LEU A 139 5.41 -4.44 1.82
C LEU A 139 4.63 -5.69 2.28
N SER A 140 4.61 -5.91 3.57
CA SER A 140 3.93 -7.05 4.21
C SER A 140 2.65 -6.59 4.93
N SER A 141 1.91 -7.51 5.52
CA SER A 141 0.80 -7.16 6.41
C SER A 141 1.27 -6.37 7.65
N ARG A 142 2.50 -6.61 8.14
CA ARG A 142 3.13 -5.78 9.17
C ARG A 142 3.31 -4.34 8.69
N THR A 143 3.81 -4.13 7.49
CA THR A 143 3.96 -2.78 6.91
C THR A 143 2.61 -2.07 6.81
N VAL A 144 1.59 -2.75 6.26
CA VAL A 144 0.25 -2.15 6.09
C VAL A 144 -0.35 -1.77 7.45
N ARG A 145 -0.21 -2.65 8.46
CA ARG A 145 -0.66 -2.34 9.83
C ARG A 145 0.08 -1.14 10.41
N PHE A 146 1.38 -1.04 10.19
CA PHE A 146 2.21 0.06 10.67
C PHE A 146 1.79 1.42 10.13
N ILE A 147 1.29 1.47 8.90
CA ILE A 147 0.87 2.69 8.20
C ILE A 147 -0.65 2.89 8.15
N SER A 148 -1.43 2.21 9.01
CA SER A 148 -2.90 2.32 9.06
C SER A 148 -3.46 2.71 10.44
N GLY A 149 -2.60 2.95 11.42
CA GLY A 149 -3.00 3.29 12.79
C GLY A 149 -3.47 4.72 12.98
N ILE A 150 -4.00 5.01 14.16
CA ILE A 150 -4.43 6.36 14.58
C ILE A 150 -3.25 7.28 14.90
N HIS A 151 -2.04 6.74 15.03
CA HIS A 151 -0.79 7.47 15.18
C HIS A 151 0.25 6.97 14.17
N PHE A 152 1.13 7.85 13.74
CA PHE A 152 2.29 7.50 12.94
C PHE A 152 3.57 8.20 13.45
N PRO A 153 4.57 7.44 13.95
CA PRO A 153 4.62 5.98 14.05
C PRO A 153 3.64 5.43 15.09
N PRO A 154 3.20 4.16 14.94
CA PRO A 154 2.31 3.52 15.90
C PRO A 154 2.87 3.50 17.32
N GLY A 155 1.99 3.70 18.32
CA GLY A 155 2.36 3.71 19.74
C GLY A 155 3.00 5.02 20.21
N VAL A 156 3.20 6.00 19.34
CA VAL A 156 3.71 7.33 19.72
C VAL A 156 2.55 8.30 19.85
N MET A 157 2.29 8.74 21.07
CA MET A 157 1.18 9.65 21.38
C MET A 157 1.36 11.04 20.76
N ASN A 158 0.26 11.74 20.57
CA ASN A 158 0.19 13.08 20.01
C ASN A 158 0.87 13.17 18.61
N GLN A 159 0.66 12.15 17.80
CA GLN A 159 1.06 12.11 16.41
C GLN A 159 -0.17 12.07 15.50
N PRO A 160 -0.10 12.62 14.28
CA PRO A 160 -1.17 12.49 13.30
C PRO A 160 -1.36 11.02 12.89
N PRO A 161 -2.54 10.67 12.34
CA PRO A 161 -2.81 9.32 11.88
C PRO A 161 -1.86 8.91 10.75
N ALA A 162 -1.68 7.60 10.62
CA ALA A 162 -0.91 7.02 9.53
C ALA A 162 -1.57 7.27 8.17
N ASP A 163 -0.77 7.24 7.11
CA ASP A 163 -1.17 7.56 5.73
C ASP A 163 -2.39 6.75 5.24
N LEU A 164 -2.49 5.47 5.63
CA LEU A 164 -3.60 4.58 5.26
C LEU A 164 -4.62 4.39 6.40
N TYR A 165 -4.80 5.40 7.26
CA TYR A 165 -5.86 5.36 8.27
C TYR A 165 -7.21 5.01 7.62
N GLY A 166 -7.90 4.01 8.17
CA GLY A 166 -9.18 3.55 7.64
C GLY A 166 -9.11 2.69 6.38
N ILE A 167 -7.93 2.18 6.00
CA ILE A 167 -7.80 1.24 4.86
C ILE A 167 -8.69 0.00 5.04
N GLU A 168 -8.92 -0.42 6.27
CA GLU A 168 -9.77 -1.54 6.62
C GLU A 168 -11.25 -1.31 6.29
N ASN A 169 -11.66 -0.05 6.12
CA ASN A 169 -13.00 0.32 5.69
C ASN A 169 -13.23 0.05 4.20
N THR A 170 -12.17 -0.14 3.43
CA THR A 170 -12.20 -0.34 1.98
C THR A 170 -12.26 -1.83 1.63
N ASN A 171 -12.89 -2.19 0.52
CA ASN A 171 -12.81 -3.54 -0.07
C ASN A 171 -13.41 -4.67 0.77
N ARG A 172 -14.52 -4.44 1.40
CA ARG A 172 -15.18 -5.44 2.24
C ARG A 172 -16.41 -6.06 1.58
N GLY A 173 -16.29 -6.44 0.30
CA GLY A 173 -17.36 -7.12 -0.42
C GLY A 173 -18.42 -6.21 -1.01
N CYS A 174 -18.06 -4.96 -1.28
CA CYS A 174 -18.99 -3.98 -1.86
C CYS A 174 -19.27 -4.24 -3.35
N THR A 175 -20.30 -3.59 -3.87
CA THR A 175 -20.83 -3.74 -5.24
C THR A 175 -19.81 -3.48 -6.37
N LEU A 176 -18.63 -2.97 -6.07
CA LEU A 176 -17.51 -2.91 -7.02
C LEU A 176 -17.21 -4.26 -7.64
N ILE A 177 -17.27 -5.32 -6.83
CA ILE A 177 -16.98 -6.69 -7.26
C ILE A 177 -18.09 -7.25 -8.13
N ASN A 178 -19.31 -6.80 -7.90
CA ASN A 178 -20.47 -7.17 -8.69
C ASN A 178 -20.72 -6.23 -9.87
N ASP A 179 -19.88 -5.19 -10.05
CA ASP A 179 -19.93 -4.35 -11.23
C ASP A 179 -19.39 -5.15 -12.43
N PRO A 180 -20.20 -5.41 -13.48
CA PRO A 180 -19.80 -6.23 -14.64
C PRO A 180 -18.51 -5.76 -15.31
N ILE A 181 -18.21 -4.45 -15.19
CA ILE A 181 -17.00 -3.83 -15.75
C ILE A 181 -15.75 -4.30 -14.98
N PHE A 182 -15.86 -4.45 -13.66
CA PHE A 182 -14.76 -4.95 -12.84
C PHE A 182 -14.61 -6.46 -12.91
N GLN A 183 -15.70 -7.21 -12.96
CA GLN A 183 -15.68 -8.68 -12.99
C GLN A 183 -14.89 -9.27 -14.17
N SER A 184 -14.85 -8.59 -15.30
CA SER A 184 -14.12 -9.06 -16.49
C SER A 184 -12.62 -8.76 -16.46
N LYS A 185 -12.16 -7.84 -15.62
CA LYS A 185 -10.79 -7.31 -15.65
C LYS A 185 -10.03 -7.43 -14.33
N ILE A 186 -10.76 -7.58 -13.23
CA ILE A 186 -10.22 -7.74 -11.89
C ILE A 186 -10.72 -9.08 -11.36
N PRO A 187 -9.83 -9.97 -10.87
CA PRO A 187 -10.25 -11.25 -10.32
C PRO A 187 -11.31 -11.03 -9.25
N PRO A 188 -12.35 -11.87 -9.20
CA PRO A 188 -13.29 -11.84 -8.10
C PRO A 188 -12.51 -12.02 -6.82
N SER A 189 -12.82 -11.20 -5.82
CA SER A 189 -12.34 -11.43 -4.47
C SER A 189 -13.04 -12.66 -3.93
N LEU A 190 -12.52 -13.83 -4.18
CA LEU A 190 -12.97 -15.03 -3.54
C LEU A 190 -12.20 -15.19 -2.23
N ALA A 191 -12.75 -14.66 -1.15
CA ALA A 191 -12.67 -15.36 0.11
C ALA A 191 -13.40 -16.71 -0.07
N LEU A 192 -12.92 -17.76 0.54
CA LEU A 192 -13.54 -19.08 0.43
C LEU A 192 -14.99 -19.13 0.94
N GLY A 193 -15.44 -18.14 1.71
CA GLY A 193 -16.80 -17.98 2.21
C GLY A 193 -17.65 -16.97 1.45
N GLY A 194 -17.13 -16.30 0.46
CA GLY A 194 -17.83 -15.27 -0.33
C GLY A 194 -17.98 -13.94 0.42
N GLY A 195 -17.57 -12.86 -0.17
CA GLY A 195 -17.98 -11.54 0.31
C GLY A 195 -16.91 -10.57 0.80
N PHE A 196 -15.66 -10.96 0.87
CA PHE A 196 -14.60 -9.97 1.11
C PHE A 196 -14.03 -9.51 -0.22
N GLY A 197 -14.11 -8.23 -0.52
CA GLY A 197 -13.50 -7.60 -1.66
C GLY A 197 -12.02 -7.95 -1.87
N LEU A 198 -11.25 -7.12 -2.52
CA LEU A 198 -9.80 -7.34 -2.63
C LEU A 198 -9.11 -7.46 -1.25
N GLY A 199 -9.87 -7.36 -0.18
CA GLY A 199 -9.68 -7.66 1.23
C GLY A 199 -8.32 -7.27 1.80
N VAL A 200 -8.27 -6.19 2.54
CA VAL A 200 -7.08 -5.83 3.32
C VAL A 200 -7.26 -6.32 4.73
N ILE A 201 -6.34 -7.16 5.21
CA ILE A 201 -6.29 -7.55 6.62
C ILE A 201 -5.05 -6.92 7.25
N THR A 202 -5.28 -5.92 8.10
CA THR A 202 -4.21 -5.29 8.89
C THR A 202 -4.06 -5.94 10.27
N GLY A 203 -5.01 -6.77 10.66
CA GLY A 203 -5.06 -7.40 11.98
C GLY A 203 -5.41 -6.45 13.12
N LYS A 204 -5.95 -5.26 12.81
CA LYS A 204 -6.42 -4.31 13.82
C LYS A 204 -7.61 -4.90 14.57
N ALA A 205 -7.43 -5.17 15.88
CA ALA A 205 -8.49 -5.67 16.76
C ALA A 205 -9.38 -4.55 17.30
N ASP A 206 -8.89 -3.32 17.33
CA ASP A 206 -9.58 -2.12 17.81
C ASP A 206 -9.34 -0.98 16.82
N VAL A 207 -10.39 -0.27 16.43
CA VAL A 207 -10.29 0.89 15.53
C VAL A 207 -9.43 2.02 16.10
N MET A 208 -9.33 2.09 17.42
CA MET A 208 -8.52 3.07 18.15
C MET A 208 -7.08 2.59 18.37
N ASP A 209 -6.77 1.32 18.07
CA ASP A 209 -5.45 0.77 18.33
C ASP A 209 -4.39 1.33 17.40
N SER A 210 -3.38 1.95 17.97
CA SER A 210 -2.17 2.41 17.27
C SER A 210 -0.92 1.62 17.66
N ASN A 211 -1.07 0.53 18.42
CA ASN A 211 0.06 -0.28 18.85
C ASN A 211 0.68 -1.04 17.66
N ALA A 212 1.98 -0.82 17.42
CA ALA A 212 2.71 -1.47 16.35
C ALA A 212 2.79 -3.00 16.48
N THR A 213 2.62 -3.55 17.70
CA THR A 213 2.63 -4.99 17.96
C THR A 213 1.26 -5.66 17.78
N ALA A 214 0.17 -4.89 17.74
CA ALA A 214 -1.17 -5.39 17.46
C ALA A 214 -1.33 -5.64 15.95
N VAL A 215 -0.62 -6.63 15.42
CA VAL A 215 -0.58 -6.95 14.00
C VAL A 215 -0.99 -8.41 13.75
N ASN A 216 -1.48 -8.66 12.55
CA ASN A 216 -1.53 -9.99 11.96
C ASN A 216 -0.43 -10.08 10.88
N PRO A 217 0.82 -10.43 11.24
CA PRO A 217 1.98 -10.26 10.38
C PRO A 217 2.20 -11.42 9.42
N GLY A 218 1.28 -12.39 9.36
CA GLY A 218 1.40 -13.58 8.53
C GLY A 218 1.24 -13.37 7.02
N GLY A 219 1.12 -12.14 6.52
CA GLY A 219 1.00 -11.82 5.09
C GLY A 219 2.32 -11.30 4.51
N VAL A 220 2.95 -12.05 3.60
CA VAL A 220 4.25 -11.72 3.01
C VAL A 220 4.20 -11.84 1.48
N PRO A 221 4.73 -10.87 0.72
CA PRO A 221 4.80 -10.96 -0.73
C PRO A 221 5.77 -12.06 -1.17
N ILE A 222 5.49 -12.65 -2.32
CA ILE A 222 6.40 -13.59 -3.00
C ILE A 222 7.01 -12.87 -4.20
N PHE A 223 8.35 -12.75 -4.17
CA PHE A 223 9.12 -12.20 -5.27
C PHE A 223 9.86 -13.30 -6.02
N TYR A 224 9.98 -13.14 -7.32
CA TYR A 224 10.87 -13.95 -8.12
C TYR A 224 11.59 -13.07 -9.14
N LYS A 225 12.94 -13.08 -9.09
CA LYS A 225 13.80 -12.24 -9.95
C LYS A 225 13.36 -10.77 -10.00
N ASN A 226 13.16 -10.19 -8.82
CA ASN A 226 12.78 -8.79 -8.63
C ASN A 226 11.35 -8.43 -9.07
N VAL A 227 10.49 -9.42 -9.31
CA VAL A 227 9.09 -9.22 -9.67
C VAL A 227 8.18 -9.82 -8.61
N VAL A 228 7.16 -9.08 -8.19
CA VAL A 228 6.09 -9.61 -7.32
C VAL A 228 5.28 -10.60 -8.13
N VAL A 229 5.31 -11.87 -7.74
CA VAL A 229 4.59 -12.95 -8.43
C VAL A 229 3.39 -13.46 -7.64
N GLY A 230 3.26 -13.04 -6.38
CA GLY A 230 2.13 -13.43 -5.53
C GLY A 230 2.33 -13.03 -4.07
N GLY A 231 1.61 -13.71 -3.19
CA GLY A 231 1.70 -13.58 -1.75
C GLY A 231 1.40 -14.87 -1.03
N ILE A 232 1.93 -15.00 0.18
CA ILE A 232 1.62 -16.06 1.14
C ILE A 232 0.97 -15.47 2.38
N GLY A 233 -0.05 -16.14 2.90
CA GLY A 233 -0.71 -15.81 4.15
C GLY A 233 -0.74 -17.00 5.09
N VAL A 234 -0.41 -16.76 6.35
CA VAL A 234 -0.35 -17.79 7.39
C VAL A 234 -1.14 -17.36 8.61
N VAL A 235 -1.99 -18.27 9.10
CA VAL A 235 -2.69 -18.17 10.38
C VAL A 235 -2.29 -19.38 11.20
N THR A 236 -1.82 -19.17 12.44
CA THR A 236 -1.33 -20.24 13.32
C THR A 236 -2.19 -20.41 14.56
N ALA A 237 -2.11 -21.59 15.18
CA ALA A 237 -2.71 -21.87 16.49
C ALA A 237 -1.96 -21.17 17.66
N SER A 238 -0.80 -20.57 17.40
CA SER A 238 0.00 -19.86 18.41
C SER A 238 -0.57 -18.47 18.66
N SER A 239 -0.59 -18.07 19.93
CA SER A 239 -0.87 -16.68 20.32
C SER A 239 0.32 -15.72 20.05
N ASN A 240 1.50 -16.27 19.71
CA ASN A 240 2.67 -15.47 19.33
C ASN A 240 2.59 -15.13 17.84
N PRO A 241 2.34 -13.87 17.46
CA PRO A 241 2.19 -13.46 16.06
C PRO A 241 3.45 -13.67 15.22
N ASN A 242 4.63 -13.69 15.85
CA ASN A 242 5.91 -13.91 15.18
C ASN A 242 6.02 -15.30 14.56
N VAL A 243 5.25 -16.28 15.06
CA VAL A 243 5.22 -17.64 14.48
C VAL A 243 4.59 -17.64 13.09
N ALA A 244 3.48 -16.94 12.92
CA ALA A 244 2.82 -16.79 11.62
C ALA A 244 3.71 -16.02 10.63
N GLU A 245 4.33 -14.94 11.07
CA GLU A 245 5.25 -14.15 10.24
C GLU A 245 6.45 -14.95 9.79
N TYR A 246 7.09 -15.69 10.71
CA TYR A 246 8.23 -16.55 10.37
C TYR A 246 7.85 -17.63 9.35
N ALA A 247 6.73 -18.31 9.55
CA ALA A 247 6.27 -19.34 8.62
C ALA A 247 5.97 -18.75 7.22
N ALA A 248 5.32 -17.59 7.16
CA ALA A 248 5.07 -16.89 5.91
C ALA A 248 6.37 -16.45 5.22
N PHE A 249 7.31 -15.87 5.97
CA PHE A 249 8.62 -15.47 5.45
C PHE A 249 9.41 -16.66 4.94
N ALA A 250 9.46 -17.79 5.68
CA ALA A 250 10.13 -19.00 5.23
C ALA A 250 9.53 -19.52 3.91
N GLY A 251 8.20 -19.55 3.79
CA GLY A 251 7.50 -19.92 2.55
C GLY A 251 7.83 -18.98 1.40
N SER A 252 7.82 -17.65 1.64
CA SER A 252 8.09 -16.64 0.62
C SER A 252 9.54 -16.66 0.10
N THR A 253 10.44 -17.36 0.77
CA THR A 253 11.85 -17.52 0.40
C THR A 253 12.20 -18.95 0.01
N ALA A 254 11.23 -19.79 -0.28
CA ALA A 254 11.41 -21.18 -0.70
C ALA A 254 12.27 -21.29 -1.97
N ALA A 255 12.99 -22.38 -2.13
CA ALA A 255 13.67 -22.69 -3.37
C ALA A 255 12.66 -23.02 -4.47
N ARG A 256 12.85 -22.55 -5.69
CA ARG A 256 11.99 -22.84 -6.86
C ARG A 256 12.45 -24.10 -7.59
N SER A 257 13.65 -24.10 -8.11
CA SER A 257 14.22 -25.23 -8.84
C SER A 257 15.52 -25.79 -8.24
N GLY A 258 16.01 -25.19 -7.17
CA GLY A 258 17.23 -25.60 -6.45
C GLY A 258 17.68 -24.57 -5.44
N PRO A 259 18.73 -24.86 -4.62
CA PRO A 259 19.16 -23.97 -3.56
C PRO A 259 19.58 -22.56 -4.00
N ALA A 260 20.05 -22.43 -5.25
CA ALA A 260 20.46 -21.14 -5.82
C ALA A 260 19.31 -20.39 -6.50
N ASP A 261 18.20 -21.06 -6.83
CA ASP A 261 17.04 -20.49 -7.48
C ASP A 261 15.89 -20.40 -6.47
N LYS A 262 15.75 -19.23 -5.85
CA LYS A 262 14.82 -18.98 -4.74
C LYS A 262 13.84 -17.89 -5.06
N PHE A 263 12.65 -17.98 -4.46
CA PHE A 263 11.81 -16.83 -4.19
C PHE A 263 12.50 -15.93 -3.16
N GLY A 264 12.15 -14.67 -3.14
CA GLY A 264 12.67 -13.78 -2.12
C GLY A 264 12.29 -12.33 -2.39
N PRO A 265 12.24 -11.51 -1.33
CA PRO A 265 11.96 -10.10 -1.49
C PRO A 265 13.11 -9.41 -2.22
N THR A 266 12.73 -8.47 -3.08
CA THR A 266 13.64 -7.56 -3.74
C THR A 266 13.00 -6.15 -3.75
N PRO A 267 13.74 -5.08 -3.81
CA PRO A 267 15.19 -4.91 -3.75
C PRO A 267 15.71 -5.36 -2.39
N ALA A 268 17.01 -5.41 -2.16
CA ALA A 268 17.64 -5.95 -0.95
C ALA A 268 16.75 -5.87 0.30
N ALA A 269 16.25 -7.00 0.75
CA ALA A 269 15.33 -7.07 1.87
C ALA A 269 16.04 -6.89 3.22
N PRO A 270 15.35 -6.35 4.21
CA PRO A 270 14.10 -5.62 4.07
C PRO A 270 14.35 -4.32 3.32
N GLY A 271 13.56 -4.08 2.27
CA GLY A 271 13.62 -2.80 1.56
C GLY A 271 13.32 -1.68 2.54
N VAL A 272 14.14 -0.66 2.54
CA VAL A 272 13.94 0.46 3.45
C VAL A 272 13.23 1.56 2.69
N VAL A 273 11.91 1.51 2.69
CA VAL A 273 11.07 2.64 2.28
C VAL A 273 10.72 3.49 3.49
N PHE A 274 10.54 4.78 3.27
CA PHE A 274 10.33 5.75 4.35
C PHE A 274 9.08 6.59 4.07
N ILE A 275 8.28 6.81 5.12
CA ILE A 275 7.24 7.83 5.14
C ILE A 275 7.61 8.86 6.21
N GLY A 276 7.68 10.14 5.84
CA GLY A 276 8.04 11.20 6.78
C GLY A 276 9.41 11.04 7.48
N GLY A 277 10.34 10.32 6.87
CA GLY A 277 11.65 9.99 7.46
C GLY A 277 11.65 8.77 8.39
N ILE A 278 10.51 8.09 8.56
CA ILE A 278 10.36 6.87 9.39
C ILE A 278 10.45 5.65 8.48
N ALA A 279 11.39 4.75 8.78
CA ALA A 279 11.56 3.50 8.06
C ALA A 279 10.35 2.58 8.29
N LEU A 280 9.79 2.01 7.23
CA LEU A 280 8.66 1.08 7.34
C LEU A 280 9.16 -0.33 7.63
N PRO A 281 8.59 -1.03 8.62
CA PRO A 281 8.95 -2.43 8.88
C PRO A 281 8.42 -3.32 7.74
N PHE A 282 9.22 -4.28 7.32
CA PHE A 282 8.80 -5.31 6.37
C PHE A 282 8.42 -6.60 7.09
N VAL A 283 9.41 -7.30 7.62
CA VAL A 283 9.29 -8.53 8.42
C VAL A 283 10.24 -8.42 9.58
N ASP A 284 9.76 -8.59 10.81
CA ASP A 284 10.62 -8.57 12.00
C ASP A 284 11.17 -9.96 12.29
N GLN A 285 10.42 -11.01 11.94
CA GLN A 285 10.74 -12.37 12.30
C GLN A 285 11.29 -13.17 11.10
N THR A 286 12.58 -13.06 10.84
CA THR A 286 13.29 -13.78 9.75
C THR A 286 13.95 -15.08 10.19
N SER A 287 13.95 -15.37 11.50
CA SER A 287 14.43 -16.61 12.10
C SER A 287 13.36 -17.25 12.96
N ARG A 288 13.49 -18.55 13.24
CA ARG A 288 12.49 -19.25 14.08
C ARG A 288 12.42 -18.61 15.46
N PRO A 289 11.21 -18.27 15.95
CA PRO A 289 11.05 -17.70 17.28
C PRO A 289 11.58 -18.66 18.37
N ALA A 290 12.17 -18.09 19.43
CA ALA A 290 12.67 -18.87 20.55
C ALA A 290 11.56 -19.70 21.20
N GLY A 291 11.88 -20.92 21.60
CA GLY A 291 10.93 -21.87 22.19
C GLY A 291 10.14 -22.72 21.18
N PHE A 292 10.33 -22.51 19.90
CA PHE A 292 9.68 -23.32 18.85
C PHE A 292 10.69 -24.21 18.13
N SER A 293 10.28 -25.46 17.84
CA SER A 293 11.08 -26.42 17.08
C SER A 293 10.80 -26.35 15.58
N ALA A 294 11.71 -26.93 14.77
CA ALA A 294 11.49 -27.15 13.35
C ALA A 294 10.59 -28.36 13.11
N GLY A 295 10.06 -28.44 11.92
CA GLY A 295 9.33 -29.59 11.39
C GLY A 295 7.83 -29.40 11.42
N PRO A 296 7.09 -30.24 10.66
CA PRO A 296 5.66 -30.23 10.71
C PRO A 296 5.15 -30.71 12.07
N VAL A 297 3.96 -30.27 12.44
CA VAL A 297 3.21 -30.85 13.55
C VAL A 297 2.93 -32.34 13.27
N ALA A 298 2.73 -33.12 14.32
CA ALA A 298 2.30 -34.51 14.19
C ALA A 298 0.91 -34.56 13.53
N GLY A 299 0.74 -35.44 12.56
CA GLY A 299 -0.51 -35.63 11.82
C GLY A 299 -0.42 -35.20 10.35
N THR A 300 -1.48 -35.53 9.62
CA THR A 300 -1.59 -35.22 8.18
C THR A 300 -2.36 -33.94 7.96
N GLY A 301 -1.82 -33.03 7.15
CA GLY A 301 -2.56 -31.89 6.64
C GLY A 301 -3.20 -32.19 5.29
N SER A 302 -4.12 -31.34 4.85
CA SER A 302 -4.77 -31.46 3.56
C SER A 302 -4.99 -30.08 2.90
N TYR A 303 -5.09 -30.10 1.58
CA TYR A 303 -5.50 -28.92 0.82
C TYR A 303 -7.01 -28.76 0.85
N VAL A 304 -7.47 -27.59 1.30
CA VAL A 304 -8.86 -27.14 1.18
C VAL A 304 -9.11 -26.63 -0.24
N VAL A 305 -8.11 -25.92 -0.81
CA VAL A 305 -8.05 -25.55 -2.23
C VAL A 305 -6.80 -26.20 -2.81
N ALA A 306 -6.99 -27.08 -3.81
CA ALA A 306 -5.90 -27.78 -4.45
C ALA A 306 -4.91 -26.82 -5.12
N PRO A 307 -3.60 -27.14 -5.10
CA PRO A 307 -2.60 -26.28 -5.74
C PRO A 307 -2.84 -26.13 -7.25
N SER A 308 -2.71 -24.91 -7.75
CA SER A 308 -2.90 -24.59 -9.16
C SER A 308 -1.84 -23.61 -9.67
N ASN A 309 -1.76 -23.49 -10.99
CA ASN A 309 -0.93 -22.48 -11.63
C ASN A 309 -1.52 -21.08 -11.45
N SER A 310 -0.68 -20.05 -11.46
CA SER A 310 -1.11 -18.66 -11.54
C SER A 310 -2.04 -18.45 -12.73
N GLN A 311 -3.09 -17.66 -12.50
CA GLN A 311 -4.09 -17.35 -13.51
C GLN A 311 -3.80 -16.04 -14.25
N GLY A 312 -2.82 -15.27 -13.78
CA GLY A 312 -2.39 -14.08 -14.51
C GLY A 312 -1.75 -13.00 -13.66
N GLN A 313 -1.52 -11.89 -14.33
CA GLN A 313 -1.08 -10.63 -13.72
C GLN A 313 -2.24 -9.64 -13.76
N PRO A 314 -2.34 -8.71 -12.79
CA PRO A 314 -3.34 -7.66 -12.88
C PRO A 314 -3.07 -6.83 -14.14
N PRO A 315 -4.10 -6.56 -14.95
CA PRO A 315 -3.93 -5.81 -16.18
C PRO A 315 -3.43 -4.38 -15.89
N GLU A 316 -2.74 -3.79 -16.87
CA GLU A 316 -2.19 -2.44 -16.86
C GLU A 316 -2.75 -1.63 -18.04
N GLY A 317 -2.55 -0.31 -18.01
CA GLY A 317 -3.14 0.60 -18.99
C GLY A 317 -4.60 0.91 -18.67
N ASP A 318 -5.41 1.17 -19.69
CA ASP A 318 -6.83 1.49 -19.53
C ASP A 318 -7.64 0.22 -19.22
N LEU A 319 -7.93 0.00 -17.93
CA LEU A 319 -8.80 -1.08 -17.47
C LEU A 319 -10.25 -0.83 -17.88
N ILE A 320 -10.66 0.44 -17.87
CA ILE A 320 -11.89 0.96 -18.45
C ILE A 320 -11.49 2.10 -19.38
N ALA A 321 -11.69 1.89 -20.67
CA ALA A 321 -11.40 2.91 -21.66
C ALA A 321 -12.23 4.17 -21.40
N PRO A 322 -11.69 5.39 -21.66
CA PRO A 322 -12.43 6.63 -21.51
C PRO A 322 -13.73 6.63 -22.33
N VAL A 323 -14.85 6.83 -21.65
CA VAL A 323 -16.18 6.96 -22.27
C VAL A 323 -16.87 8.21 -21.75
N ALA A 324 -17.88 8.67 -22.48
CA ALA A 324 -18.71 9.79 -22.03
C ALA A 324 -19.57 9.37 -20.83
N GLY A 325 -19.67 10.24 -19.84
CA GLY A 325 -20.57 10.08 -18.71
C GLY A 325 -22.02 10.30 -19.12
N PRO A 326 -22.93 9.37 -18.81
CA PRO A 326 -24.34 9.54 -19.19
C PRO A 326 -25.05 10.70 -18.48
N LEU A 327 -24.58 11.10 -17.29
CA LEU A 327 -25.25 12.10 -16.45
C LEU A 327 -24.43 13.37 -16.21
N GLY A 328 -23.10 13.28 -16.24
CA GLY A 328 -22.24 14.33 -15.72
C GLY A 328 -21.80 15.39 -16.70
N GLY A 329 -22.08 15.24 -17.96
CA GLY A 329 -21.57 16.15 -18.97
C GLY A 329 -20.06 16.11 -19.22
N LEU A 330 -19.38 15.04 -18.77
CA LEU A 330 -18.01 14.70 -19.17
C LEU A 330 -18.06 13.89 -20.46
N GLY A 331 -17.40 14.38 -21.52
CA GLY A 331 -17.21 13.63 -22.75
C GLY A 331 -16.02 12.68 -22.64
N ALA A 332 -15.90 11.70 -23.53
CA ALA A 332 -14.74 10.78 -23.58
C ALA A 332 -13.41 11.52 -23.71
N ALA A 333 -13.37 12.65 -24.42
CA ALA A 333 -12.19 13.50 -24.56
C ALA A 333 -11.81 14.15 -23.22
N ASP A 334 -12.79 14.60 -22.43
CA ASP A 334 -12.55 15.15 -21.08
C ASP A 334 -11.96 14.09 -20.16
N VAL A 335 -12.53 12.88 -20.15
CA VAL A 335 -12.03 11.75 -19.36
C VAL A 335 -10.60 11.41 -19.77
N THR A 336 -10.32 11.35 -21.07
CA THR A 336 -8.96 11.13 -21.60
C THR A 336 -7.99 12.21 -21.12
N GLN A 337 -8.39 13.48 -21.17
CA GLN A 337 -7.58 14.60 -20.70
C GLN A 337 -7.26 14.47 -19.21
N ILE A 338 -8.26 14.16 -18.37
CA ILE A 338 -8.10 14.00 -16.92
C ILE A 338 -7.11 12.87 -16.62
N LEU A 339 -7.27 11.69 -17.24
CA LEU A 339 -6.38 10.56 -17.07
C LEU A 339 -4.95 10.89 -17.51
N ASN A 340 -4.77 11.54 -18.65
CA ASN A 340 -3.46 11.93 -19.17
C ASN A 340 -2.77 12.99 -18.28
N ASN A 341 -3.50 13.98 -17.79
CA ASN A 341 -2.97 15.00 -16.90
C ASN A 341 -2.51 14.39 -15.57
N ALA A 342 -3.30 13.47 -14.99
CA ALA A 342 -2.95 12.77 -13.77
C ALA A 342 -1.72 11.87 -13.98
N GLU A 343 -1.68 11.08 -15.06
CA GLU A 343 -0.53 10.22 -15.37
C GLU A 343 0.75 11.03 -15.64
N ALA A 344 0.66 12.12 -16.39
CA ALA A 344 1.80 13.02 -16.62
C ALA A 344 2.33 13.60 -15.30
N THR A 345 1.43 14.01 -14.39
CA THR A 345 1.80 14.50 -13.06
C THR A 345 2.44 13.37 -12.23
N ALA A 346 1.89 12.16 -12.26
CA ALA A 346 2.43 11.01 -11.53
C ALA A 346 3.86 10.68 -11.99
N ASN A 347 4.12 10.69 -13.29
CA ASN A 347 5.46 10.41 -13.84
C ASN A 347 6.53 11.38 -13.34
N MET A 348 6.17 12.61 -13.00
CA MET A 348 7.08 13.63 -12.45
C MET A 348 7.13 13.64 -10.93
N THR A 349 6.20 12.95 -10.27
CA THR A 349 6.06 12.97 -8.81
C THR A 349 6.91 11.89 -8.16
N ARG A 350 7.66 12.25 -7.11
CA ARG A 350 8.51 11.31 -6.35
C ARG A 350 7.65 10.40 -5.48
N ALA A 351 7.84 9.10 -5.61
CA ALA A 351 7.14 8.10 -4.82
C ALA A 351 7.59 8.08 -3.35
N ALA A 352 6.68 7.76 -2.44
CA ALA A 352 6.99 7.47 -1.05
C ALA A 352 7.44 6.02 -0.85
N ILE A 353 6.82 5.06 -1.56
CA ILE A 353 7.02 3.62 -1.35
C ILE A 353 7.69 2.91 -2.55
N ARG A 354 8.69 3.57 -3.18
CA ARG A 354 9.52 2.96 -4.22
C ARG A 354 11.00 3.21 -4.00
N LEU A 355 11.81 2.27 -4.44
CA LEU A 355 13.27 2.35 -4.43
C LEU A 355 13.81 2.28 -5.89
N PRO A 356 14.94 2.94 -6.19
CA PRO A 356 15.66 3.87 -5.31
C PRO A 356 14.83 5.10 -4.97
N LEU A 357 15.18 5.78 -3.88
CA LEU A 357 14.52 7.04 -3.49
C LEU A 357 14.58 8.04 -4.65
N GLY A 358 13.46 8.70 -4.92
CA GLY A 358 13.29 9.59 -6.06
C GLY A 358 12.66 8.93 -7.29
N SER A 359 12.38 7.62 -7.27
CA SER A 359 11.57 6.97 -8.32
C SER A 359 10.23 7.68 -8.50
N GLY A 360 9.76 7.77 -9.74
CA GLY A 360 8.43 8.33 -10.05
C GLY A 360 7.31 7.46 -9.53
N THR A 361 6.19 8.10 -9.16
CA THR A 361 5.01 7.38 -8.66
C THR A 361 4.35 6.54 -9.75
N ARG A 362 3.68 5.46 -9.31
CA ARG A 362 2.80 4.63 -10.13
C ARG A 362 1.43 4.61 -9.49
N MET A 363 0.43 5.08 -10.23
CA MET A 363 -0.90 5.34 -9.73
C MET A 363 -1.95 4.51 -10.46
N VAL A 364 -3.08 4.32 -9.78
CA VAL A 364 -4.35 4.01 -10.42
C VAL A 364 -5.18 5.28 -10.39
N ILE A 365 -5.80 5.61 -11.52
CA ILE A 365 -6.55 6.85 -11.74
C ILE A 365 -7.93 6.46 -12.22
N ALA A 366 -8.98 6.92 -11.54
CA ALA A 366 -10.37 6.61 -11.85
C ALA A 366 -11.19 7.90 -12.00
N VAL A 367 -12.06 7.93 -12.98
CA VAL A 367 -13.05 8.98 -13.18
C VAL A 367 -14.44 8.39 -13.06
N ALA A 368 -15.28 8.97 -12.20
CA ALA A 368 -16.67 8.59 -12.01
C ALA A 368 -17.61 9.66 -12.53
N ASP A 369 -18.71 9.25 -13.16
CA ASP A 369 -19.86 10.10 -13.45
C ASP A 369 -20.65 10.39 -12.16
N LEU A 370 -21.64 11.27 -12.23
CA LEU A 370 -22.44 11.73 -11.08
C LEU A 370 -23.22 10.61 -10.36
N ASP A 371 -23.55 9.52 -11.05
CA ASP A 371 -24.18 8.33 -10.45
C ASP A 371 -23.18 7.30 -9.88
N GLY A 372 -21.88 7.62 -9.92
CA GLY A 372 -20.80 6.73 -9.50
C GLY A 372 -20.42 5.66 -10.53
N THR A 373 -20.95 5.70 -11.74
CA THR A 373 -20.47 4.87 -12.86
C THR A 373 -19.03 5.25 -13.19
N ILE A 374 -18.12 4.28 -13.21
CA ILE A 374 -16.73 4.53 -13.60
C ILE A 374 -16.65 4.62 -15.12
N ILE A 375 -16.26 5.79 -15.61
CA ILE A 375 -16.22 6.16 -17.04
C ILE A 375 -14.79 6.24 -17.59
N GLY A 376 -13.80 5.97 -16.74
CA GLY A 376 -12.39 5.80 -17.08
C GLY A 376 -11.62 5.26 -15.90
N LEU A 377 -10.78 4.24 -16.14
CA LEU A 377 -9.92 3.64 -15.10
C LEU A 377 -8.60 3.25 -15.73
N ARG A 378 -7.52 3.86 -15.30
CA ARG A 378 -6.16 3.57 -15.76
C ARG A 378 -5.29 3.07 -14.62
N ARG A 379 -4.59 1.97 -14.84
CA ARG A 379 -3.55 1.49 -13.96
C ARG A 379 -2.18 1.65 -14.62
N MET A 380 -1.33 2.49 -14.05
CA MET A 380 0.05 2.64 -14.51
C MET A 380 0.84 1.34 -14.26
N GLN A 381 1.89 1.13 -15.06
CA GLN A 381 2.75 -0.05 -14.95
C GLN A 381 3.28 -0.22 -13.52
N ASP A 382 3.17 -1.43 -12.98
CA ASP A 382 3.60 -1.82 -11.64
C ASP A 382 2.96 -1.00 -10.49
N SER A 383 1.84 -0.32 -10.74
CA SER A 383 1.05 0.26 -9.66
C SER A 383 0.53 -0.82 -8.71
N THR A 384 0.39 -0.49 -7.44
CA THR A 384 -0.14 -1.41 -6.42
C THR A 384 -1.55 -1.89 -6.79
N VAL A 385 -1.85 -3.16 -6.51
CA VAL A 385 -3.13 -3.76 -6.95
C VAL A 385 -4.29 -3.28 -6.10
N PHE A 386 -4.07 -3.09 -4.78
CA PHE A 386 -5.11 -2.58 -3.89
C PHE A 386 -5.65 -1.21 -4.34
N SER A 387 -4.85 -0.44 -5.08
CA SER A 387 -5.20 0.89 -5.55
C SER A 387 -6.31 0.90 -6.61
N ILE A 388 -6.66 -0.25 -7.21
CA ILE A 388 -7.66 -0.31 -8.27
C ILE A 388 -9.04 0.06 -7.74
N ASP A 389 -9.53 -0.62 -6.73
CA ASP A 389 -10.83 -0.32 -6.14
C ASP A 389 -10.77 0.88 -5.19
N VAL A 390 -9.63 1.17 -4.60
CA VAL A 390 -9.44 2.41 -3.83
C VAL A 390 -9.64 3.64 -4.71
N ALA A 391 -9.00 3.71 -5.88
CA ALA A 391 -9.16 4.84 -6.80
C ALA A 391 -10.61 4.97 -7.28
N ALA A 392 -11.25 3.86 -7.65
CA ALA A 392 -12.64 3.85 -8.07
C ALA A 392 -13.59 4.30 -6.95
N THR A 393 -13.38 3.82 -5.72
CA THR A 393 -14.16 4.24 -4.55
C THR A 393 -13.95 5.72 -4.25
N LYS A 394 -12.72 6.23 -4.28
CA LYS A 394 -12.41 7.65 -4.13
C LYS A 394 -13.13 8.51 -5.17
N ALA A 395 -13.15 8.10 -6.45
CA ALA A 395 -13.88 8.82 -7.49
C ALA A 395 -15.38 8.88 -7.21
N ARG A 396 -15.98 7.76 -6.77
CA ARG A 396 -17.38 7.66 -6.34
C ARG A 396 -17.68 8.54 -5.13
N ASN A 397 -16.79 8.53 -4.13
CA ASN A 397 -16.93 9.41 -2.96
C ASN A 397 -17.01 10.87 -3.40
N MET A 398 -16.21 11.29 -4.38
CA MET A 398 -16.22 12.68 -4.83
C MET A 398 -17.46 13.04 -5.64
N ALA A 399 -17.97 12.12 -6.45
CA ALA A 399 -19.24 12.30 -7.14
C ALA A 399 -20.41 12.46 -6.15
N TYR A 400 -20.37 11.77 -5.01
CA TYR A 400 -21.40 11.84 -3.97
C TYR A 400 -21.24 13.03 -3.03
N PHE A 401 -20.10 13.14 -2.33
CA PHE A 401 -19.92 14.13 -1.26
C PHE A 401 -19.88 15.58 -1.75
N ASN A 402 -19.63 15.81 -3.04
CA ASN A 402 -19.71 17.14 -3.66
C ASN A 402 -21.07 17.41 -4.31
N SER A 403 -21.99 16.44 -4.34
CA SER A 403 -23.29 16.58 -4.96
C SER A 403 -24.33 17.26 -4.06
N ALA A 404 -25.40 17.74 -4.66
CA ALA A 404 -26.56 18.28 -3.93
C ALA A 404 -27.39 17.18 -3.25
N VAL A 405 -27.14 15.89 -3.53
CA VAL A 405 -27.90 14.77 -2.95
C VAL A 405 -27.31 14.24 -1.66
N ARG A 406 -26.07 14.62 -1.28
CA ARG A 406 -25.57 14.29 0.04
C ARG A 406 -26.44 14.91 1.14
N THR A 407 -26.48 14.30 2.31
CA THR A 407 -27.18 14.87 3.46
C THR A 407 -26.24 15.75 4.29
N ALA A 408 -26.81 16.69 5.06
CA ALA A 408 -26.04 17.49 6.01
C ALA A 408 -25.38 16.60 7.09
N ALA A 409 -25.98 15.46 7.41
CA ALA A 409 -25.45 14.50 8.39
C ALA A 409 -24.18 13.79 7.90
N ASP A 410 -23.98 13.65 6.59
CA ASP A 410 -22.79 12.99 6.03
C ASP A 410 -21.50 13.75 6.37
N LEU A 411 -21.56 15.08 6.32
CA LEU A 411 -20.43 15.95 6.67
C LEU A 411 -20.93 17.05 7.61
N ASN A 412 -21.12 16.69 8.87
CA ASN A 412 -21.65 17.61 9.87
C ASN A 412 -20.79 18.86 9.99
N GLY A 413 -21.41 20.04 10.04
CA GLY A 413 -20.72 21.33 10.08
C GLY A 413 -20.23 21.86 8.75
N VAL A 414 -20.28 21.07 7.67
CA VAL A 414 -19.88 21.50 6.32
C VAL A 414 -21.09 21.93 5.49
N PRO A 415 -21.19 23.20 5.08
CA PRO A 415 -22.31 23.69 4.26
C PRO A 415 -22.49 22.89 2.97
N MET A 416 -23.75 22.74 2.53
CA MET A 416 -24.05 22.16 1.23
C MET A 416 -23.43 23.02 0.11
N GLY A 417 -22.91 22.36 -0.93
CA GLY A 417 -22.19 23.03 -2.02
C GLY A 417 -20.70 23.30 -1.75
N THR A 418 -20.19 22.97 -0.55
CA THR A 418 -18.75 22.98 -0.29
C THR A 418 -18.06 21.85 -1.06
N ALA A 419 -17.01 22.17 -1.80
CA ALA A 419 -16.15 21.19 -2.45
C ALA A 419 -15.21 20.55 -1.43
N VAL A 420 -15.33 19.24 -1.28
CA VAL A 420 -14.52 18.43 -0.34
C VAL A 420 -13.69 17.40 -1.09
N THR A 421 -12.68 16.86 -0.39
CA THR A 421 -11.81 15.77 -0.86
C THR A 421 -11.83 14.62 0.15
N ASN A 422 -11.30 13.44 -0.20
CA ASN A 422 -11.12 12.39 0.81
C ASN A 422 -10.14 12.84 1.91
N ARG A 423 -9.23 13.78 1.64
CA ARG A 423 -8.41 14.40 2.71
C ARG A 423 -9.29 15.16 3.71
N THR A 424 -10.26 15.93 3.23
CA THR A 424 -11.22 16.62 4.10
C THR A 424 -11.98 15.64 4.98
N ILE A 425 -12.50 14.57 4.34
CA ILE A 425 -13.29 13.53 5.03
C ILE A 425 -12.43 12.80 6.06
N SER A 426 -11.24 12.34 5.65
CA SER A 426 -10.29 11.67 6.54
C SER A 426 -9.93 12.52 7.76
N PHE A 427 -9.64 13.79 7.54
CA PHE A 427 -9.23 14.72 8.58
C PHE A 427 -10.32 14.91 9.65
N GLY A 428 -11.55 15.07 9.24
CA GLY A 428 -12.69 15.21 10.17
C GLY A 428 -13.25 13.89 10.73
N ALA A 429 -12.78 12.75 10.22
CA ALA A 429 -13.20 11.42 10.67
C ALA A 429 -12.27 10.80 11.73
N GLN A 430 -11.37 11.59 12.31
CA GLN A 430 -10.39 11.10 13.27
C GLN A 430 -11.01 10.91 14.66
N PRO A 431 -10.52 9.93 15.45
CA PRO A 431 -10.95 9.70 16.83
C PRO A 431 -10.52 10.84 17.77
N PHE A 432 -9.47 11.58 17.42
CA PHE A 432 -9.03 12.79 18.11
C PHE A 432 -8.99 13.96 17.11
N TYR A 433 -9.55 15.10 17.50
CA TYR A 433 -9.67 16.25 16.61
C TYR A 433 -9.26 17.55 17.33
N PRO A 434 -8.34 18.37 16.77
CA PRO A 434 -7.65 18.09 15.51
C PRO A 434 -6.71 16.88 15.59
N PRO A 435 -6.45 16.22 14.43
CA PRO A 435 -5.54 15.06 14.39
C PRO A 435 -4.18 15.35 15.01
N GLY A 436 -3.67 14.41 15.80
CA GLY A 436 -2.38 14.57 16.50
C GLY A 436 -2.46 15.21 17.88
N ILE A 437 -3.67 15.38 18.46
CA ILE A 437 -3.89 15.84 19.83
C ILE A 437 -4.72 14.79 20.57
N ASP A 438 -4.03 13.88 21.25
CA ASP A 438 -4.66 12.79 21.99
C ASP A 438 -5.52 13.31 23.14
N GLY A 439 -6.63 12.62 23.41
CA GLY A 439 -7.58 12.98 24.46
C GLY A 439 -8.52 14.13 24.08
N SER A 440 -8.43 14.69 22.88
CA SER A 440 -9.42 15.61 22.33
C SER A 440 -10.72 14.88 21.93
N SER A 441 -11.76 15.63 21.63
CA SER A 441 -13.03 15.06 21.13
C SER A 441 -12.84 14.43 19.75
N THR A 442 -13.77 13.55 19.38
CA THR A 442 -13.80 12.99 18.01
C THR A 442 -14.10 14.08 16.98
N GLY A 443 -13.61 13.86 15.76
CA GLY A 443 -13.85 14.77 14.66
C GLY A 443 -15.32 14.81 14.20
N PRO A 444 -15.71 15.88 13.49
CA PRO A 444 -17.10 16.11 13.08
C PRO A 444 -17.68 15.00 12.19
N PHE A 445 -16.84 14.22 11.51
CA PHE A 445 -17.24 13.12 10.61
C PHE A 445 -16.92 11.73 11.22
N TYR A 446 -16.57 11.63 12.49
CA TYR A 446 -16.19 10.35 13.11
C TYR A 446 -17.36 9.34 13.08
N ASN A 447 -18.59 9.81 13.23
CA ASN A 447 -19.77 8.93 13.11
C ASN A 447 -19.92 8.32 11.72
N LEU A 448 -19.52 9.03 10.65
CA LEU A 448 -19.49 8.50 9.30
C LEU A 448 -18.46 7.36 9.17
N PHE A 449 -17.28 7.52 9.79
CA PHE A 449 -16.26 6.46 9.85
C PHE A 449 -16.79 5.21 10.57
N ILE A 450 -17.39 5.38 11.75
CA ILE A 450 -17.95 4.25 12.52
C ILE A 450 -19.08 3.57 11.75
N MET A 451 -19.96 4.34 11.08
CA MET A 451 -21.06 3.77 10.31
C MET A 451 -20.53 2.93 9.13
N ASP A 452 -19.54 3.41 8.40
CA ASP A 452 -18.90 2.65 7.31
C ASP A 452 -18.16 1.42 7.84
N LEU A 453 -17.57 1.51 9.03
CA LEU A 453 -16.88 0.41 9.68
C LEU A 453 -17.81 -0.78 9.97
N VAL A 454 -19.00 -0.53 10.50
CA VAL A 454 -19.98 -1.57 10.87
C VAL A 454 -20.88 -1.99 9.69
N ASN A 455 -21.03 -1.12 8.69
CA ASN A 455 -21.80 -1.37 7.48
C ASN A 455 -20.90 -1.18 6.25
N PRO A 456 -20.10 -2.19 5.88
CA PRO A 456 -19.29 -2.12 4.67
C PRO A 456 -20.18 -1.75 3.49
N CYS A 457 -19.65 -0.94 2.58
CA CYS A 457 -20.40 -0.46 1.43
C CYS A 457 -21.49 0.55 1.77
N THR A 458 -21.33 1.30 2.85
CA THR A 458 -22.24 2.38 3.19
C THR A 458 -22.30 3.42 2.07
N GLN A 459 -23.47 4.03 1.94
CA GLN A 459 -23.74 5.07 0.95
C GLN A 459 -23.84 6.48 1.60
N GLY A 460 -23.19 6.66 2.74
CA GLY A 460 -23.41 7.79 3.62
C GLY A 460 -24.60 7.54 4.56
N PHE A 461 -25.15 8.59 5.17
CA PHE A 461 -26.34 8.46 6.03
C PHE A 461 -27.67 8.36 5.27
N GLN A 462 -27.62 8.21 3.95
CA GLN A 462 -28.84 8.02 3.16
C GLN A 462 -29.31 6.57 3.20
N GLY A 463 -30.57 6.37 3.57
CA GLY A 463 -31.28 5.12 3.31
C GLY A 463 -31.90 5.15 1.91
N GLY A 464 -32.16 3.97 1.32
CA GLY A 464 -32.90 3.85 0.06
C GLY A 464 -32.08 3.30 -1.11
N ALA A 465 -32.40 3.77 -2.31
CA ALA A 465 -31.76 3.31 -3.55
C ALA A 465 -30.25 3.62 -3.56
N GLN A 466 -29.48 2.81 -4.27
CA GLN A 466 -28.04 3.05 -4.45
C GLN A 466 -27.79 4.45 -5.04
N ASN A 467 -26.84 5.16 -4.45
CA ASN A 467 -26.31 6.44 -4.93
C ASN A 467 -24.87 6.28 -5.46
N ALA A 468 -24.24 7.40 -5.83
CA ALA A 468 -22.87 7.39 -6.35
C ALA A 468 -21.86 6.74 -5.38
N ASN A 469 -22.08 6.81 -4.06
CA ASN A 469 -21.18 6.31 -3.03
C ASN A 469 -21.33 4.81 -2.72
N LYS A 470 -21.72 4.02 -3.69
CA LYS A 470 -22.14 2.61 -3.56
C LYS A 470 -21.04 1.58 -3.24
N SER A 471 -19.82 1.99 -2.99
CA SER A 471 -18.70 1.11 -2.69
C SER A 471 -17.99 1.40 -1.36
N GLY A 472 -18.65 2.12 -0.46
CA GLY A 472 -18.09 2.51 0.83
C GLY A 472 -17.29 3.80 0.76
N ILE A 473 -16.57 4.12 1.84
CA ILE A 473 -15.85 5.38 1.98
C ILE A 473 -14.37 5.11 2.21
N VAL A 474 -13.52 5.83 1.49
CA VAL A 474 -12.07 5.83 1.72
C VAL A 474 -11.71 7.00 2.64
N PHE A 475 -11.08 6.68 3.78
CA PHE A 475 -10.69 7.66 4.80
C PHE A 475 -9.21 8.07 4.70
N PHE A 476 -8.67 8.15 3.48
CA PHE A 476 -7.34 8.69 3.22
C PHE A 476 -7.29 9.41 1.87
N PRO A 477 -6.35 10.35 1.67
CA PRO A 477 -6.34 11.33 0.59
C PRO A 477 -6.26 10.75 -0.84
N GLY A 478 -6.40 11.63 -1.86
CA GLY A 478 -6.19 11.34 -3.26
C GLY A 478 -7.45 11.41 -4.10
N SER A 479 -8.26 12.46 -3.95
CA SER A 479 -9.47 12.63 -4.75
C SER A 479 -9.95 14.07 -4.81
N ALA A 480 -10.76 14.40 -5.81
CA ALA A 480 -11.47 15.66 -5.91
C ALA A 480 -12.76 15.55 -6.74
N GLY A 481 -13.73 16.41 -6.46
CA GLY A 481 -14.82 16.67 -7.40
C GLY A 481 -14.29 17.33 -8.67
N LEU A 482 -14.86 16.97 -9.80
CA LEU A 482 -14.60 17.59 -11.10
C LEU A 482 -15.70 18.62 -11.38
N PHE A 483 -15.31 19.84 -11.69
CA PHE A 483 -16.24 20.95 -11.89
C PHE A 483 -16.06 21.58 -13.27
N ARG A 484 -17.17 22.02 -13.84
CA ARG A 484 -17.20 22.85 -15.06
C ARG A 484 -18.08 24.06 -14.80
N ASN A 485 -17.50 25.26 -14.94
CA ASN A 485 -18.22 26.53 -14.66
C ASN A 485 -18.87 26.53 -13.25
N GLY A 486 -18.18 25.96 -12.25
CA GLY A 486 -18.68 25.88 -10.87
C GLY A 486 -19.73 24.78 -10.60
N THR A 487 -20.12 24.03 -11.62
CA THR A 487 -21.05 22.90 -11.49
C THR A 487 -20.29 21.58 -11.43
N LEU A 488 -20.63 20.70 -10.47
CA LEU A 488 -20.07 19.35 -10.38
C LEU A 488 -20.43 18.54 -11.64
N VAL A 489 -19.46 17.88 -12.25
CA VAL A 489 -19.63 17.05 -13.46
C VAL A 489 -19.10 15.63 -13.29
N GLY A 490 -18.52 15.29 -12.13
CA GLY A 490 -18.02 13.95 -11.83
C GLY A 490 -17.05 13.95 -10.65
N GLY A 491 -16.37 12.82 -10.45
CA GLY A 491 -15.37 12.65 -9.41
C GLY A 491 -14.08 12.04 -9.95
N LEU A 492 -12.94 12.48 -9.42
CA LEU A 492 -11.61 11.93 -9.69
C LEU A 492 -11.09 11.25 -8.43
N GLY A 493 -10.58 10.02 -8.58
CA GLY A 493 -9.87 9.28 -7.54
C GLY A 493 -8.51 8.81 -8.02
N VAL A 494 -7.50 8.99 -7.19
CA VAL A 494 -6.11 8.57 -7.43
C VAL A 494 -5.63 7.78 -6.23
N SER A 495 -4.93 6.69 -6.48
CA SER A 495 -4.32 5.85 -5.44
C SER A 495 -3.04 5.22 -5.94
N GLY A 496 -2.00 5.18 -5.08
CA GLY A 496 -0.73 4.54 -5.45
C GLY A 496 0.35 4.72 -4.39
N ASP A 497 1.43 5.36 -4.76
CA ASP A 497 2.70 5.33 -4.04
C ASP A 497 2.88 6.43 -2.97
N GLY A 498 1.80 6.84 -2.32
CA GLY A 498 1.81 7.76 -1.18
C GLY A 498 0.62 8.74 -1.21
N VAL A 499 0.05 9.04 -0.04
CA VAL A 499 -1.20 9.80 0.05
C VAL A 499 -1.05 11.30 -0.22
N ASP A 500 0.09 11.91 0.09
CA ASP A 500 0.37 13.29 -0.31
C ASP A 500 0.69 13.36 -1.82
N GLN A 501 1.29 12.30 -2.37
CA GLN A 501 1.48 12.09 -3.80
C GLN A 501 0.14 11.92 -4.51
N ASP A 502 -0.78 11.13 -3.94
CA ASP A 502 -2.14 10.97 -4.46
C ASP A 502 -2.85 12.32 -4.60
N ASP A 503 -2.77 13.20 -3.59
CA ASP A 503 -3.33 14.55 -3.65
C ASP A 503 -2.66 15.42 -4.73
N TYR A 504 -1.32 15.34 -4.86
CA TYR A 504 -0.59 16.12 -5.86
C TYR A 504 -0.94 15.69 -7.28
N VAL A 505 -1.04 14.38 -7.52
CA VAL A 505 -1.45 13.81 -8.80
C VAL A 505 -2.92 14.12 -9.09
N THR A 506 -3.79 14.06 -8.07
CA THR A 506 -5.18 14.46 -8.19
C THR A 506 -5.30 15.92 -8.63
N ASN A 507 -4.54 16.83 -7.99
CA ASN A 507 -4.54 18.24 -8.39
C ASN A 507 -4.10 18.43 -9.84
N GLY A 508 -3.10 17.68 -10.31
CA GLY A 508 -2.72 17.68 -11.73
C GLY A 508 -3.82 17.18 -12.65
N GLY A 509 -4.50 16.10 -12.23
CA GLY A 509 -5.61 15.50 -12.99
C GLY A 509 -6.85 16.41 -13.11
N THR A 510 -7.11 17.25 -12.08
CA THR A 510 -8.26 18.18 -12.11
C THR A 510 -8.06 19.39 -13.02
N LYS A 511 -6.90 19.56 -13.66
CA LYS A 511 -6.60 20.74 -14.49
C LYS A 511 -7.65 20.96 -15.58
N GLY A 512 -8.31 22.11 -15.50
CA GLY A 512 -9.46 22.50 -16.35
C GLY A 512 -10.82 22.05 -15.80
N PHE A 513 -10.84 21.35 -14.66
CA PHE A 513 -12.02 20.89 -13.94
C PHE A 513 -11.94 21.15 -12.44
N GLU A 514 -11.17 22.16 -12.03
CA GLU A 514 -10.94 22.47 -10.62
C GLU A 514 -12.20 23.03 -9.95
N ALA A 515 -12.38 22.70 -8.67
CA ALA A 515 -13.37 23.38 -7.85
C ALA A 515 -12.99 24.87 -7.69
N PRO A 516 -13.95 25.82 -7.82
CA PRO A 516 -13.71 27.20 -7.48
C PRO A 516 -13.14 27.36 -6.07
N ALA A 517 -12.10 28.16 -5.90
CA ALA A 517 -11.43 28.32 -4.61
C ALA A 517 -12.39 28.77 -3.49
N SER A 518 -13.41 29.57 -3.83
CA SER A 518 -14.41 30.10 -2.88
C SER A 518 -15.31 29.05 -2.23
N ILE A 519 -15.45 27.86 -2.85
CA ILE A 519 -16.32 26.80 -2.31
C ILE A 519 -15.53 25.62 -1.70
N ARG A 520 -14.20 25.67 -1.69
CA ARG A 520 -13.38 24.57 -1.15
C ARG A 520 -13.49 24.45 0.36
N SER A 521 -13.32 23.25 0.86
CA SER A 521 -13.33 22.95 2.30
C SER A 521 -12.27 23.72 3.10
N ASP A 522 -11.16 24.14 2.47
CA ASP A 522 -10.14 24.96 3.11
C ASP A 522 -10.54 26.41 3.40
N GLN A 523 -11.78 26.80 3.01
CA GLN A 523 -12.44 28.02 3.44
C GLN A 523 -13.33 27.81 4.70
N ILE A 524 -13.48 26.56 5.15
CA ILE A 524 -14.37 26.20 6.25
C ILE A 524 -13.55 25.94 7.52
N THR A 525 -14.04 26.46 8.65
CA THR A 525 -13.55 26.14 9.98
C THR A 525 -14.64 25.39 10.73
N ASP A 526 -14.35 24.19 11.20
CA ASP A 526 -15.25 23.38 12.02
C ASP A 526 -14.59 23.09 13.38
N GLN A 527 -15.32 23.23 14.47
CA GLN A 527 -14.81 23.08 15.84
C GLN A 527 -13.51 23.88 16.08
N GLY A 528 -13.38 25.07 15.47
CA GLY A 528 -12.19 25.92 15.58
C GLY A 528 -10.99 25.52 14.72
N VAL A 529 -11.13 24.48 13.89
CA VAL A 529 -10.05 23.95 13.05
C VAL A 529 -10.39 24.13 11.57
N ARG A 530 -9.48 24.71 10.81
CA ARG A 530 -9.64 24.82 9.35
C ARG A 530 -9.52 23.45 8.70
N LEU A 531 -10.52 23.08 7.89
CA LEU A 531 -10.52 21.83 7.13
C LEU A 531 -9.48 21.88 6.00
N PRO A 532 -8.77 20.79 5.71
CA PRO A 532 -7.88 20.73 4.56
C PRO A 532 -8.66 20.45 3.26
N TYR A 533 -8.10 20.89 2.12
CA TYR A 533 -8.53 20.47 0.79
C TYR A 533 -7.51 19.52 0.17
N PHE A 534 -6.27 19.98 -0.07
CA PHE A 534 -5.13 19.19 -0.50
C PHE A 534 -3.92 19.40 0.43
N LYS A 535 -3.02 18.41 0.46
CA LYS A 535 -1.68 18.53 1.00
C LYS A 535 -0.70 17.90 0.02
N PHE A 536 0.39 18.60 -0.26
CA PHE A 536 1.38 18.14 -1.22
C PHE A 536 2.67 17.70 -0.51
N PRO A 537 3.38 16.72 -1.06
CA PRO A 537 4.67 16.31 -0.52
C PRO A 537 5.70 17.44 -0.65
N ARG A 538 6.69 17.44 0.24
CA ARG A 538 7.84 18.34 0.08
C ARG A 538 8.66 17.91 -1.14
N ASN A 539 9.02 18.87 -2.01
CA ASN A 539 9.74 18.60 -3.26
C ASN A 539 9.05 17.47 -4.06
N PRO A 540 7.82 17.71 -4.53
CA PRO A 540 7.01 16.67 -5.16
C PRO A 540 7.60 16.14 -6.46
N THR A 541 8.39 16.96 -7.17
CA THR A 541 8.96 16.60 -8.49
C THR A 541 10.40 16.08 -8.37
N ASN A 542 10.79 15.28 -9.36
CA ASN A 542 12.15 14.75 -9.54
C ASN A 542 13.13 15.82 -10.02
#